data_484729b23f7cc32e4400589b1ced706b
#
_entry.id   484729b23f7cc32e4400589b1ced706b
#
_cell.length_a   1.000
_cell.length_b   1.000
_cell.length_c   1.000
_cell.angle_alpha   90.00
_cell.angle_beta   90.00
_cell.angle_gamma   90.00
#
_symmetry.space_group_name_H-M   'P 1'
#
loop_
_entity.id
_entity.type
_entity.pdbx_description
1 polymer ?
#
loop_
_entity_poly.entity_id
_entity_poly.type
_entity_poly.pdbx_seq_one_letter_code
_entity_poly.pdbx_strand_id
1 'polypeptide(L)'
;DCHLRVVHTPGHTPGSVCLILDERVLVGDTIFPGGPGHSASPEAFEQILATLQEVVFTWPDETELYPGHGAATTVGQERPAFEAFLQKPRPDLLCGDVTWE
;
A
#
# COMPACT_ATOMS: atom_id res chain seq x y z
N ASP A 1 -26.72 3.78 -5.95
CA ASP A 1 -26.17 2.43 -5.95
C ASP A 1 -24.68 2.48 -5.68
N CYS A 2 -24.25 1.68 -4.71
CA CYS A 2 -22.84 1.56 -4.40
C CYS A 2 -22.27 0.34 -5.10
N HIS A 3 -21.16 0.54 -5.82
CA HIS A 3 -20.42 -0.55 -6.44
C HIS A 3 -19.16 -0.80 -5.64
N LEU A 4 -19.12 -1.91 -4.94
CA LEU A 4 -17.95 -2.32 -4.17
C LEU A 4 -17.12 -3.30 -5.01
N ARG A 5 -15.84 -2.96 -5.24
CA ARG A 5 -14.91 -3.85 -5.93
C ARG A 5 -13.88 -4.35 -4.94
N VAL A 6 -13.54 -5.63 -5.08
CA VAL A 6 -12.51 -6.26 -4.27
C VAL A 6 -11.29 -6.48 -5.14
N VAL A 7 -10.13 -5.99 -4.69
CA VAL A 7 -8.88 -6.14 -5.41
C VAL A 7 -7.88 -6.85 -4.52
N HIS A 8 -7.26 -7.92 -5.03
CA HIS A 8 -6.25 -8.66 -4.29
C HIS A 8 -4.97 -7.83 -4.18
N THR A 9 -4.51 -7.60 -2.95
CA THR A 9 -3.33 -6.79 -2.67
C THR A 9 -2.42 -7.54 -1.69
N PRO A 10 -1.79 -8.63 -2.16
CA PRO A 10 -0.99 -9.48 -1.25
C PRO A 10 0.28 -8.79 -0.78
N GLY A 11 0.80 -9.24 0.36
CA GLY A 11 2.07 -8.77 0.90
C GLY A 11 2.06 -8.68 2.41
N HIS A 12 1.11 -7.96 3.00
CA HIS A 12 0.91 -7.99 4.45
C HIS A 12 0.48 -9.40 4.86
N THR A 13 -0.50 -9.95 4.15
CA THR A 13 -0.81 -11.38 4.16
C THR A 13 -1.05 -11.82 2.73
N PRO A 14 -0.95 -13.16 2.43
CA PRO A 14 -1.22 -13.63 1.07
C PRO A 14 -2.65 -13.37 0.59
N GLY A 15 -3.60 -13.27 1.53
CA GLY A 15 -5.00 -13.05 1.19
C GLY A 15 -5.47 -11.62 1.34
N SER A 16 -4.57 -10.66 1.54
CA SER A 16 -4.96 -9.25 1.73
C SER A 16 -5.67 -8.72 0.50
N VAL A 17 -6.73 -7.90 0.74
CA VAL A 17 -7.49 -7.28 -0.33
C VAL A 17 -7.77 -5.84 0.02
N CYS A 18 -8.02 -5.02 -1.01
CA CYS A 18 -8.55 -3.68 -0.86
C CYS A 18 -9.98 -3.66 -1.33
N LEU A 19 -10.82 -2.87 -0.68
CA LEU A 19 -12.23 -2.69 -1.06
C LEU A 19 -12.39 -1.30 -1.63
N ILE A 20 -12.77 -1.21 -2.90
CA ILE A 20 -12.88 0.05 -3.62
C ILE A 20 -14.34 0.48 -3.67
N LEU A 21 -14.60 1.70 -3.19
CA LEU A 21 -15.92 2.31 -3.22
C LEU A 21 -15.76 3.74 -3.77
N ASP A 22 -16.02 3.89 -5.08
CA ASP A 22 -15.82 5.15 -5.80
C ASP A 22 -14.37 5.64 -5.69
N GLU A 23 -14.15 6.81 -5.10
CA GLU A 23 -12.81 7.39 -4.93
C GLU A 23 -12.17 7.02 -3.60
N ARG A 24 -12.81 6.14 -2.83
CA ARG A 24 -12.35 5.72 -1.51
C ARG A 24 -11.99 4.25 -1.54
N VAL A 25 -10.90 3.91 -0.88
CA VAL A 25 -10.45 2.52 -0.83
C VAL A 25 -10.14 2.15 0.61
N LEU A 26 -10.75 1.07 1.07
CA LEU A 26 -10.41 0.46 2.35
C LEU A 26 -9.22 -0.45 2.11
N VAL A 27 -8.04 -0.01 2.53
CA VAL A 27 -6.79 -0.70 2.20
C VAL A 27 -6.31 -1.65 3.30
N GLY A 28 -7.02 -1.69 4.45
CA GLY A 28 -6.61 -2.54 5.56
C GLY A 28 -5.19 -2.20 6.00
N ASP A 29 -4.35 -3.22 6.03
CA ASP A 29 -2.95 -3.06 6.45
C ASP A 29 -1.98 -3.06 5.27
N THR A 30 -2.47 -2.77 4.05
CA THR A 30 -1.63 -2.75 2.86
C THR A 30 -0.73 -1.52 2.80
N ILE A 31 -1.28 -0.35 3.14
CA ILE A 31 -0.53 0.89 3.11
C ILE A 31 -1.05 1.83 4.21
N PHE A 32 -0.13 2.60 4.80
CA PHE A 32 -0.42 3.60 5.82
C PHE A 32 0.25 4.91 5.43
N PRO A 33 -0.17 6.05 6.03
CA PRO A 33 0.59 7.28 5.85
C PRO A 33 2.05 7.06 6.26
N GLY A 34 2.98 7.26 5.33
CA GLY A 34 4.40 7.14 5.59
C GLY A 34 5.02 5.79 5.31
N GLY A 35 4.25 4.78 4.91
CA GLY A 35 4.85 3.49 4.59
C GLY A 35 3.87 2.39 4.24
N PRO A 36 4.39 1.22 3.85
CA PRO A 36 3.57 0.05 3.61
C PRO A 36 3.18 -0.60 4.94
N GLY A 37 2.25 -1.58 4.88
CA GLY A 37 1.92 -2.37 6.04
C GLY A 37 3.06 -3.29 6.47
N HIS A 38 2.92 -3.85 7.65
CA HIS A 38 3.91 -4.79 8.20
C HIS A 38 4.08 -6.00 7.27
N SER A 39 5.30 -6.43 7.07
CA SER A 39 5.59 -7.65 6.30
C SER A 39 6.34 -8.65 7.18
N ALA A 40 5.96 -9.93 7.04
CA ALA A 40 6.49 -10.99 7.89
C ALA A 40 7.85 -11.51 7.42
N SER A 41 8.23 -11.22 6.18
CA SER A 41 9.48 -11.72 5.59
C SER A 41 9.95 -10.77 4.51
N PRO A 42 11.24 -10.85 4.09
CA PRO A 42 11.71 -10.06 2.96
C PRO A 42 10.94 -10.33 1.67
N GLU A 43 10.52 -11.57 1.43
CA GLU A 43 9.71 -11.93 0.27
C GLU A 43 8.34 -11.26 0.33
N ALA A 44 7.71 -11.24 1.50
CA ALA A 44 6.42 -10.56 1.70
C ALA A 44 6.58 -9.05 1.49
N PHE A 45 7.68 -8.47 1.94
CA PHE A 45 7.96 -7.04 1.73
C PHE A 45 8.08 -6.71 0.25
N GLU A 46 8.82 -7.52 -0.53
CA GLU A 46 8.94 -7.31 -1.97
C GLU A 46 7.59 -7.47 -2.65
N GLN A 47 6.75 -8.39 -2.17
CA GLN A 47 5.40 -8.56 -2.70
C GLN A 47 4.54 -7.33 -2.42
N ILE A 48 4.64 -6.73 -1.23
CA ILE A 48 3.94 -5.47 -0.92
C ILE A 48 4.37 -4.38 -1.89
N LEU A 49 5.68 -4.23 -2.14
CA LEU A 49 6.18 -3.21 -3.06
C LEU A 49 5.63 -3.43 -4.46
N ALA A 50 5.62 -4.67 -4.94
CA ALA A 50 5.07 -4.99 -6.26
C ALA A 50 3.57 -4.67 -6.30
N THR A 51 2.83 -5.03 -5.27
CA THR A 51 1.40 -4.74 -5.18
C THR A 51 1.14 -3.23 -5.21
N LEU A 52 1.90 -2.47 -4.45
CA LEU A 52 1.74 -1.02 -4.44
C LEU A 52 2.04 -0.43 -5.82
N GLN A 53 3.11 -0.88 -6.45
CA GLN A 53 3.53 -0.37 -7.74
C GLN A 53 2.55 -0.74 -8.87
N GLU A 54 2.05 -1.98 -8.85
CA GLU A 54 1.21 -2.50 -9.93
C GLU A 54 -0.27 -2.24 -9.75
N VAL A 55 -0.72 -1.99 -8.52
CA VAL A 55 -2.14 -1.83 -8.20
C VAL A 55 -2.42 -0.46 -7.60
N VAL A 56 -1.89 -0.19 -6.40
CA VAL A 56 -2.29 0.98 -5.61
C VAL A 56 -1.88 2.28 -6.30
N PHE A 57 -0.65 2.37 -6.75
CA PHE A 57 -0.16 3.61 -7.37
C PHE A 57 -0.52 3.73 -8.85
N THR A 58 -1.40 2.87 -9.36
CA THR A 58 -2.06 3.07 -10.65
C THR A 58 -3.33 3.89 -10.51
N TRP A 59 -3.84 4.05 -9.28
CA TRP A 59 -5.05 4.82 -9.02
C TRP A 59 -4.78 6.33 -9.08
N PRO A 60 -5.82 7.15 -9.35
CA PRO A 60 -5.63 8.60 -9.38
C PRO A 60 -5.13 9.17 -8.05
N ASP A 61 -4.44 10.30 -8.10
CA ASP A 61 -3.88 10.93 -6.91
C ASP A 61 -4.94 11.30 -5.87
N GLU A 62 -6.17 11.58 -6.32
CA GLU A 62 -7.28 11.96 -5.43
C GLU A 62 -7.87 10.79 -4.67
N THR A 63 -7.48 9.55 -5.02
CA THR A 63 -8.00 8.36 -4.34
C THR A 63 -7.66 8.39 -2.86
N GLU A 64 -8.69 8.31 -2.01
CA GLU A 64 -8.54 8.30 -0.56
C GLU A 64 -8.28 6.87 -0.08
N LEU A 65 -7.25 6.72 0.75
CA LEU A 65 -6.84 5.42 1.27
C LEU A 65 -7.15 5.37 2.76
N TYR A 66 -7.97 4.40 3.15
CA TYR A 66 -8.40 4.22 4.54
C TYR A 66 -7.77 2.94 5.10
N PRO A 67 -6.70 3.06 5.90
CA PRO A 67 -6.11 1.88 6.54
C PRO A 67 -7.02 1.31 7.62
N GLY A 68 -6.75 0.09 8.04
CA GLY A 68 -7.54 -0.58 9.07
C GLY A 68 -7.50 0.12 10.42
N HIS A 69 -6.46 0.91 10.67
CA HIS A 69 -6.33 1.75 11.86
C HIS A 69 -5.43 2.92 11.53
N GLY A 70 -5.55 4.00 12.31
CA GLY A 70 -4.76 5.22 12.09
C GLY A 70 -5.44 6.16 11.10
N ALA A 71 -4.68 7.15 10.65
CA ALA A 71 -5.20 8.23 9.80
C ALA A 71 -5.30 7.82 8.34
N ALA A 72 -6.24 8.42 7.62
CA ALA A 72 -6.36 8.24 6.17
C ALA A 72 -5.30 9.06 5.43
N THR A 73 -5.02 8.67 4.19
CA THR A 73 -4.12 9.40 3.31
C THR A 73 -4.68 9.36 1.89
N THR A 74 -3.91 9.81 0.91
CA THR A 74 -4.27 9.71 -0.50
C THR A 74 -3.12 9.14 -1.30
N VAL A 75 -3.42 8.61 -2.48
CA VAL A 75 -2.39 8.12 -3.40
C VAL A 75 -1.41 9.25 -3.71
N GLY A 76 -1.91 10.45 -3.97
CA GLY A 76 -1.05 11.59 -4.30
C GLY A 76 -0.13 12.01 -3.17
N GLN A 77 -0.56 11.88 -1.92
CA GLN A 77 0.30 12.21 -0.77
C GLN A 77 1.44 11.21 -0.60
N GLU A 78 1.19 9.93 -0.89
CA GLU A 78 2.20 8.89 -0.69
C GLU A 78 3.10 8.69 -1.91
N ARG A 79 2.66 9.07 -3.10
CA ARG A 79 3.38 8.80 -4.34
C ARG A 79 4.81 9.34 -4.37
N PRO A 80 5.09 10.61 -4.02
CA PRO A 80 6.47 11.11 -4.09
C PRO A 80 7.42 10.35 -3.17
N ALA A 81 6.98 10.04 -1.95
CA ALA A 81 7.81 9.31 -1.00
C ALA A 81 8.02 7.87 -1.45
N PHE A 82 7.00 7.23 -2.01
CA PHE A 82 7.11 5.87 -2.53
C PHE A 82 8.09 5.80 -3.70
N GLU A 83 7.99 6.74 -4.63
CA GLU A 83 8.90 6.79 -5.79
C GLU A 83 10.35 7.02 -5.35
N ALA A 84 10.56 7.92 -4.40
CA ALA A 84 11.89 8.15 -3.85
C ALA A 84 12.44 6.91 -3.16
N PHE A 85 11.59 6.20 -2.42
CA PHE A 85 11.97 4.96 -1.74
C PHE A 85 12.42 3.90 -2.73
N LEU A 86 11.73 3.74 -3.86
CA LEU A 86 12.08 2.75 -4.87
C LEU A 86 13.46 3.01 -5.50
N GLN A 87 13.91 4.26 -5.52
CA GLN A 87 15.20 4.63 -6.10
C GLN A 87 16.35 4.50 -5.12
N LYS A 88 16.08 4.32 -3.83
CA LYS A 88 17.13 4.15 -2.82
C LYS A 88 17.59 2.70 -2.76
N PRO A 89 18.88 2.45 -2.50
CA PRO A 89 19.33 1.09 -2.19
C PRO A 89 18.63 0.57 -0.94
N ARG A 90 18.21 -0.68 -0.98
CA ARG A 90 17.55 -1.32 0.14
C ARG A 90 18.32 -2.55 0.60
N PRO A 91 18.37 -2.83 1.93
CA PRO A 91 18.93 -4.11 2.39
C PRO A 91 18.13 -5.28 1.81
N ASP A 92 18.79 -6.36 1.48
CA ASP A 92 18.15 -7.53 0.87
C ASP A 92 17.12 -8.19 1.79
N LEU A 93 17.30 -8.05 3.10
CA LEU A 93 16.45 -8.71 4.10
C LEU A 93 15.49 -7.73 4.76
N LEU A 94 15.18 -6.61 4.10
CA LEU A 94 14.28 -5.59 4.67
C LEU A 94 12.85 -6.11 4.75
N CYS A 95 12.25 -6.01 5.94
CA CYS A 95 10.86 -6.36 6.17
C CYS A 95 10.40 -5.77 7.50
N GLY A 96 9.19 -6.11 7.93
CA GLY A 96 8.62 -5.61 9.18
C GLY A 96 7.93 -4.27 8.99
N ASP A 97 8.09 -3.39 9.97
CA ASP A 97 7.50 -2.05 9.93
C ASP A 97 8.48 -1.10 9.23
N VAL A 98 8.26 -0.89 7.94
CA VAL A 98 9.13 -0.07 7.10
C VAL A 98 8.46 1.26 6.81
N THR A 99 9.24 2.35 6.77
CA THR A 99 8.75 3.66 6.35
C THR A 99 9.45 4.05 5.06
N TRP A 100 8.82 5.01 4.31
CA TRP A 100 9.41 5.50 3.06
C TRP A 100 10.71 6.28 3.27
N GLU A 101 10.93 6.74 4.47
CA GLU A 101 12.11 7.54 4.81
C GLU A 101 13.30 6.71 5.26
#